data_a4af43fda805b43f4a4cb08e4a46adf7
#
_entry.id   a4af43fda805b43f4a4cb08e4a46adf7
#
_cell.length_a   1.000
_cell.length_b   1.000
_cell.length_c   1.000
_cell.angle_alpha   90.00
_cell.angle_beta   90.00
_cell.angle_gamma   90.00
#
_symmetry.space_group_name_H-M   'P 1'
#
loop_
_entity.id
_entity.type
_entity.pdbx_description
1 polymer ?
#
loop_
_entity_poly.entity_id
_entity_poly.type
_entity_poly.pdbx_seq_one_letter_code
_entity_poly.pdbx_strand_id
1 'polypeptide(L)'
;MLQLTAVGQRYGDHRVLHDITLTVPAGQLLCVVGPSGCGKSTLLRTIAGLLPAREGTVTVDGAPVTGVPDSLAVVFQDYGRSLFPWLTVRDNVALPLRRRGLARAERRAEADRILDRVGLSGAAHRHPWQLSGGMQQRVAIARALVCRPTLLLMDEPFGSLDAQTREDLEDLLLEVHRTDGTTIVFVTHDIDESVYVGDRVVVLSPGPGSRIVRDLPVRLPGRRDQIATRGLPEFVALRAEVGRAVRSREAE
;
A
#
# COMPACT_ATOMS: atom_id res chain seq x y z
N MET A 1 7.91 -12.23 -4.75
CA MET A 1 7.11 -12.06 -5.99
C MET A 1 5.65 -12.36 -5.68
N LEU A 2 4.73 -11.46 -6.04
CA LEU A 2 3.28 -11.68 -5.93
C LEU A 2 2.71 -12.08 -7.30
N GLN A 3 1.85 -13.10 -7.33
CA GLN A 3 1.18 -13.54 -8.55
C GLN A 3 -0.31 -13.79 -8.27
N LEU A 4 -1.15 -13.24 -9.13
CA LEU A 4 -2.58 -13.49 -9.22
C LEU A 4 -2.86 -14.17 -10.55
N THR A 5 -3.64 -15.24 -10.53
CA THR A 5 -4.03 -15.99 -11.73
C THR A 5 -5.54 -16.13 -11.74
N ALA A 6 -6.19 -15.45 -12.69
CA ALA A 6 -7.64 -15.46 -12.92
C ALA A 6 -8.46 -15.22 -11.61
N VAL A 7 -7.99 -14.29 -10.74
CA VAL A 7 -8.62 -14.04 -9.46
C VAL A 7 -9.96 -13.36 -9.65
N GLY A 8 -11.01 -13.98 -9.10
CA GLY A 8 -12.36 -13.46 -9.05
C GLY A 8 -12.88 -13.35 -7.61
N GLN A 9 -13.75 -12.38 -7.37
CA GLN A 9 -14.37 -12.15 -6.06
C GLN A 9 -15.82 -11.71 -6.19
N ARG A 10 -16.66 -12.23 -5.29
CA ARG A 10 -18.10 -11.90 -5.24
C ARG A 10 -18.63 -11.90 -3.80
N TYR A 11 -19.67 -11.10 -3.57
CA TYR A 11 -20.46 -11.08 -2.34
C TYR A 11 -21.89 -11.46 -2.69
N GLY A 12 -22.32 -12.66 -2.32
CA GLY A 12 -23.56 -13.23 -2.84
C GLY A 12 -23.51 -13.32 -4.37
N ASP A 13 -24.49 -12.72 -5.06
CA ASP A 13 -24.55 -12.68 -6.53
C ASP A 13 -23.80 -11.48 -7.13
N HIS A 14 -23.35 -10.54 -6.30
CA HIS A 14 -22.64 -9.37 -6.77
C HIS A 14 -21.16 -9.68 -7.04
N ARG A 15 -20.78 -9.73 -8.32
CA ARG A 15 -19.39 -9.92 -8.74
C ARG A 15 -18.64 -8.60 -8.60
N VAL A 16 -17.59 -8.57 -7.80
CA VAL A 16 -16.76 -7.37 -7.55
C VAL A 16 -15.53 -7.36 -8.44
N LEU A 17 -14.81 -8.50 -8.50
CA LEU A 17 -13.63 -8.67 -9.34
C LEU A 17 -13.82 -9.84 -10.29
N HIS A 18 -13.30 -9.72 -11.49
CA HIS A 18 -13.37 -10.75 -12.50
C HIS A 18 -12.05 -10.87 -13.27
N ASP A 19 -11.52 -12.09 -13.28
CA ASP A 19 -10.34 -12.47 -14.08
C ASP A 19 -9.13 -11.54 -13.87
N ILE A 20 -8.79 -11.24 -12.63
CA ILE A 20 -7.60 -10.44 -12.31
C ILE A 20 -6.37 -11.35 -12.44
N THR A 21 -5.59 -11.13 -13.49
CA THR A 21 -4.31 -11.80 -13.71
C THR A 21 -3.20 -10.76 -13.70
N LEU A 22 -2.25 -10.91 -12.76
CA LEU A 22 -1.22 -9.90 -12.49
C LEU A 22 0.00 -10.55 -11.84
N THR A 23 1.18 -10.17 -12.28
CA THR A 23 2.45 -10.54 -11.63
C THR A 23 3.16 -9.27 -11.16
N VAL A 24 3.58 -9.24 -9.90
CA VAL A 24 4.38 -8.15 -9.32
C VAL A 24 5.74 -8.72 -8.94
N PRO A 25 6.81 -8.36 -9.66
CA PRO A 25 8.17 -8.76 -9.31
C PRO A 25 8.56 -8.34 -7.90
N ALA A 26 9.51 -9.05 -7.29
CA ALA A 26 10.09 -8.64 -6.03
C ALA A 26 10.74 -7.26 -6.15
N GLY A 27 10.53 -6.41 -5.16
CA GLY A 27 11.08 -5.05 -5.11
C GLY A 27 10.38 -4.07 -6.07
N GLN A 28 9.20 -4.37 -6.62
CA GLN A 28 8.41 -3.43 -7.42
C GLN A 28 7.37 -2.71 -6.56
N LEU A 29 7.18 -1.42 -6.77
CA LEU A 29 6.06 -0.65 -6.24
C LEU A 29 4.98 -0.56 -7.33
N LEU A 30 3.92 -1.36 -7.13
CA LEU A 30 2.74 -1.38 -7.99
C LEU A 30 1.65 -0.48 -7.41
N CYS A 31 1.18 0.48 -8.19
CA CYS A 31 -0.03 1.24 -7.87
C CYS A 31 -1.26 0.63 -8.55
N VAL A 32 -2.36 0.52 -7.80
CA VAL A 32 -3.66 0.08 -8.32
C VAL A 32 -4.65 1.23 -8.18
N VAL A 33 -5.13 1.71 -9.31
CA VAL A 33 -6.10 2.81 -9.40
C VAL A 33 -7.40 2.35 -10.07
N GLY A 34 -8.45 3.15 -9.90
CA GLY A 34 -9.75 2.89 -10.51
C GLY A 34 -10.87 3.64 -9.81
N PRO A 35 -12.08 3.66 -10.36
CA PRO A 35 -13.22 4.37 -9.79
C PRO A 35 -13.56 3.92 -8.37
N SER A 36 -14.26 4.76 -7.62
CA SER A 36 -14.78 4.37 -6.31
C SER A 36 -15.70 3.17 -6.44
N GLY A 37 -15.57 2.20 -5.52
CA GLY A 37 -16.38 0.98 -5.52
C GLY A 37 -15.98 -0.10 -6.54
N CYS A 38 -14.92 0.10 -7.36
CA CYS A 38 -14.48 -0.91 -8.33
C CYS A 38 -13.78 -2.13 -7.71
N GLY A 39 -13.63 -2.21 -6.38
CA GLY A 39 -13.08 -3.40 -5.73
C GLY A 39 -11.60 -3.34 -5.36
N LYS A 40 -10.94 -2.18 -5.39
CA LYS A 40 -9.52 -2.02 -5.00
C LYS A 40 -9.21 -2.60 -3.62
N SER A 41 -9.97 -2.19 -2.60
CA SER A 41 -9.79 -2.72 -1.23
C SER A 41 -10.15 -4.20 -1.13
N THR A 42 -11.10 -4.69 -1.96
CA THR A 42 -11.42 -6.12 -2.05
C THR A 42 -10.23 -6.90 -2.62
N LEU A 43 -9.61 -6.40 -3.69
CA LEU A 43 -8.40 -6.98 -4.28
C LEU A 43 -7.28 -7.04 -3.24
N LEU A 44 -7.02 -5.93 -2.54
CA LEU A 44 -5.99 -5.85 -1.52
C LEU A 44 -6.24 -6.83 -0.37
N ARG A 45 -7.49 -6.95 0.11
CA ARG A 45 -7.86 -7.94 1.15
C ARG A 45 -7.72 -9.38 0.67
N THR A 46 -7.97 -9.63 -0.61
CA THR A 46 -7.77 -10.95 -1.23
C THR A 46 -6.28 -11.30 -1.30
N ILE A 47 -5.43 -10.35 -1.72
CA ILE A 47 -3.97 -10.52 -1.71
C ILE A 47 -3.45 -10.76 -0.28
N ALA A 48 -4.01 -10.04 0.71
CA ALA A 48 -3.62 -10.17 2.12
C ALA A 48 -4.02 -11.52 2.75
N GLY A 49 -4.85 -12.33 2.08
CA GLY A 49 -5.41 -13.55 2.68
C GLY A 49 -6.48 -13.28 3.76
N LEU A 50 -6.95 -12.02 3.88
CA LEU A 50 -8.05 -11.65 4.76
C LEU A 50 -9.41 -12.03 4.18
N LEU A 51 -9.47 -12.21 2.87
CA LEU A 51 -10.62 -12.64 2.12
C LEU A 51 -10.16 -13.74 1.15
N PRO A 52 -10.64 -14.99 1.26
CA PRO A 52 -10.25 -16.04 0.35
C PRO A 52 -10.72 -15.74 -1.07
N ALA A 53 -9.87 -15.95 -2.08
CA ALA A 53 -10.26 -15.84 -3.47
C ALA A 53 -11.40 -16.83 -3.77
N ARG A 54 -12.44 -16.38 -4.47
CA ARG A 54 -13.55 -17.25 -4.87
C ARG A 54 -13.26 -17.99 -6.17
N GLU A 55 -12.48 -17.37 -7.04
CA GLU A 55 -12.00 -17.93 -8.32
C GLU A 55 -10.51 -17.64 -8.44
N GLY A 56 -9.76 -18.51 -9.11
CA GLY A 56 -8.35 -18.32 -9.33
C GLY A 56 -7.47 -18.53 -8.09
N THR A 57 -6.25 -18.05 -8.15
CA THR A 57 -5.24 -18.25 -7.09
C THR A 57 -4.41 -17.00 -6.86
N VAL A 58 -4.01 -16.79 -5.61
CA VAL A 58 -3.01 -15.79 -5.19
C VAL A 58 -1.82 -16.52 -4.61
N THR A 59 -0.62 -16.20 -5.05
CA THR A 59 0.62 -16.73 -4.47
C THR A 59 1.58 -15.61 -4.11
N VAL A 60 2.30 -15.76 -2.99
CA VAL A 60 3.39 -14.89 -2.56
C VAL A 60 4.64 -15.76 -2.44
N ASP A 61 5.69 -15.39 -3.16
CA ASP A 61 6.94 -16.14 -3.25
C ASP A 61 6.75 -17.64 -3.59
N GLY A 62 5.77 -17.91 -4.49
CA GLY A 62 5.39 -19.23 -4.94
C GLY A 62 4.49 -20.03 -3.99
N ALA A 63 4.26 -19.54 -2.76
CA ALA A 63 3.37 -20.17 -1.81
C ALA A 63 1.91 -19.65 -1.95
N PRO A 64 0.89 -20.53 -1.99
CA PRO A 64 -0.50 -20.11 -2.03
C PRO A 64 -0.91 -19.32 -0.78
N VAL A 65 -1.67 -18.25 -0.96
CA VAL A 65 -2.21 -17.45 0.13
C VAL A 65 -3.50 -18.09 0.63
N THR A 66 -3.39 -18.85 1.73
CA THR A 66 -4.53 -19.50 2.42
C THR A 66 -4.93 -18.81 3.73
N GLY A 67 -4.25 -17.74 4.10
CA GLY A 67 -4.42 -16.89 5.28
C GLY A 67 -3.41 -15.77 5.20
N VAL A 68 -3.28 -14.94 6.23
CA VAL A 68 -2.32 -13.81 6.23
C VAL A 68 -0.88 -14.35 6.36
N PRO A 69 -0.02 -14.18 5.32
CA PRO A 69 1.38 -14.61 5.40
C PRO A 69 2.17 -13.81 6.44
N ASP A 70 3.10 -14.43 7.16
CA ASP A 70 3.97 -13.74 8.13
C ASP A 70 4.92 -12.72 7.47
N SER A 71 5.20 -12.91 6.17
CA SER A 71 6.04 -12.01 5.36
C SER A 71 5.30 -10.79 4.81
N LEU A 72 4.00 -10.67 5.09
CA LEU A 72 3.13 -9.62 4.59
C LEU A 72 2.73 -8.65 5.70
N ALA A 73 2.72 -7.36 5.38
CA ALA A 73 2.14 -6.33 6.25
C ALA A 73 1.09 -5.50 5.51
N VAL A 74 0.11 -4.98 6.25
CA VAL A 74 -0.97 -4.15 5.69
C VAL A 74 -1.04 -2.82 6.44
N VAL A 75 -1.13 -1.72 5.67
CA VAL A 75 -1.52 -0.39 6.15
C VAL A 75 -2.92 -0.10 5.62
N PHE A 76 -3.90 -0.01 6.52
CA PHE A 76 -5.29 0.25 6.17
C PHE A 76 -5.58 1.74 6.05
N GLN A 77 -6.62 2.09 5.30
CA GLN A 77 -7.10 3.46 5.09
C GLN A 77 -7.39 4.19 6.41
N ASP A 78 -8.06 3.52 7.35
CA ASP A 78 -8.36 4.07 8.69
C ASP A 78 -7.23 3.72 9.67
N TYR A 79 -6.09 4.38 9.49
CA TYR A 79 -4.91 4.18 10.32
C TYR A 79 -5.13 4.57 11.78
N GLY A 80 -5.93 5.61 12.04
CA GLY A 80 -6.22 6.09 13.39
C GLY A 80 -6.90 5.02 14.25
N ARG A 81 -7.89 4.32 13.68
CA ARG A 81 -8.55 3.19 14.34
C ARG A 81 -7.70 1.94 14.43
N SER A 82 -6.66 1.83 13.63
CA SER A 82 -5.76 0.68 13.66
C SER A 82 -4.74 0.75 14.80
N LEU A 83 -4.47 1.93 15.37
CA LEU A 83 -3.56 2.11 16.50
C LEU A 83 -4.27 1.83 17.81
N PHE A 84 -3.57 1.18 18.75
CA PHE A 84 -4.08 0.91 20.08
C PHE A 84 -3.94 2.17 20.96
N PRO A 85 -5.04 2.84 21.35
CA PRO A 85 -4.96 4.15 22.02
C PRO A 85 -4.36 4.07 23.41
N TRP A 86 -4.40 2.91 24.06
CA TRP A 86 -3.81 2.66 25.40
C TRP A 86 -2.32 2.30 25.36
N LEU A 87 -1.74 2.11 24.18
CA LEU A 87 -0.31 1.87 24.01
C LEU A 87 0.39 3.17 23.58
N THR A 88 1.64 3.31 24.00
CA THR A 88 2.50 4.37 23.47
C THR A 88 2.80 4.12 21.97
N VAL A 89 3.30 5.12 21.27
CA VAL A 89 3.77 5.02 19.89
C VAL A 89 4.78 3.88 19.74
N ARG A 90 5.81 3.87 20.60
CA ARG A 90 6.79 2.78 20.65
C ARG A 90 6.16 1.41 20.83
N ASP A 91 5.26 1.27 21.78
CA ASP A 91 4.66 -0.02 22.09
C ASP A 91 3.66 -0.46 20.99
N ASN A 92 3.02 0.48 20.26
CA ASN A 92 2.26 0.20 19.04
C ASN A 92 3.15 -0.38 17.95
N VAL A 93 4.31 0.23 17.68
CA VAL A 93 5.27 -0.24 16.69
C VAL A 93 5.91 -1.57 17.10
N ALA A 94 6.24 -1.74 18.39
CA ALA A 94 6.85 -2.96 18.90
C ALA A 94 5.89 -4.17 18.96
N LEU A 95 4.56 -3.94 18.89
CA LEU A 95 3.56 -4.96 19.13
C LEU A 95 3.65 -6.18 18.20
N PRO A 96 3.81 -6.04 16.87
CA PRO A 96 3.91 -7.19 15.97
C PRO A 96 5.10 -8.09 16.26
N LEU A 97 6.20 -7.54 16.82
CA LEU A 97 7.40 -8.30 17.16
C LEU A 97 7.21 -9.28 18.32
N ARG A 98 6.07 -9.21 19.05
CA ARG A 98 5.75 -10.17 20.12
C ARG A 98 5.70 -11.61 19.59
N ARG A 99 5.25 -11.81 18.36
CA ARG A 99 5.18 -13.13 17.71
C ARG A 99 6.55 -13.73 17.38
N ARG A 100 7.60 -12.91 17.36
CA ARG A 100 8.99 -13.35 17.05
C ARG A 100 9.78 -13.83 18.27
N GLY A 101 9.18 -13.89 19.45
CA GLY A 101 9.84 -14.34 20.67
C GLY A 101 10.92 -13.40 21.23
N LEU A 102 11.07 -12.20 20.67
CA LEU A 102 12.04 -11.20 21.11
C LEU A 102 11.73 -10.68 22.52
N ALA A 103 12.78 -10.42 23.32
CA ALA A 103 12.65 -9.78 24.62
C ALA A 103 12.04 -8.36 24.49
N ARG A 104 11.39 -7.86 25.55
CA ARG A 104 10.73 -6.54 25.51
C ARG A 104 11.70 -5.41 25.17
N ALA A 105 12.91 -5.47 25.70
CA ALA A 105 13.94 -4.45 25.43
C ALA A 105 14.35 -4.45 23.94
N GLU A 106 14.55 -5.62 23.34
CA GLU A 106 14.92 -5.78 21.92
C GLU A 106 13.81 -5.26 21.00
N ARG A 107 12.54 -5.63 21.30
CA ARG A 107 11.39 -5.12 20.53
C ARG A 107 11.29 -3.61 20.56
N ARG A 108 11.54 -2.98 21.71
CA ARG A 108 11.53 -1.53 21.86
C ARG A 108 12.69 -0.86 21.12
N ALA A 109 13.88 -1.44 21.20
CA ALA A 109 15.05 -0.94 20.46
C ALA A 109 14.82 -0.99 18.94
N GLU A 110 14.19 -2.07 18.44
CA GLU A 110 13.85 -2.16 17.02
C GLU A 110 12.76 -1.15 16.64
N ALA A 111 11.75 -0.97 17.49
CA ALA A 111 10.71 0.04 17.28
C ALA A 111 11.29 1.46 17.25
N ASP A 112 12.24 1.78 18.13
CA ASP A 112 12.90 3.10 18.15
C ASP A 112 13.68 3.35 16.86
N ARG A 113 14.41 2.34 16.33
CA ARG A 113 15.11 2.46 15.05
C ARG A 113 14.15 2.76 13.88
N ILE A 114 13.00 2.09 13.84
CA ILE A 114 12.01 2.36 12.80
C ILE A 114 11.34 3.72 12.98
N LEU A 115 11.07 4.14 14.24
CA LEU A 115 10.52 5.46 14.52
C LEU A 115 11.47 6.58 14.08
N ASP A 116 12.77 6.40 14.22
CA ASP A 116 13.77 7.34 13.71
C ASP A 116 13.67 7.45 12.18
N ARG A 117 13.57 6.33 11.47
CA ARG A 117 13.46 6.30 10.01
C ARG A 117 12.20 7.02 9.48
N VAL A 118 11.11 6.98 10.22
CA VAL A 118 9.87 7.68 9.83
C VAL A 118 9.76 9.09 10.43
N GLY A 119 10.83 9.60 11.04
CA GLY A 119 10.89 10.96 11.60
C GLY A 119 10.07 11.16 12.87
N LEU A 120 9.93 10.12 13.70
CA LEU A 120 9.14 10.13 14.95
C LEU A 120 9.95 9.86 16.22
N SER A 121 11.28 10.05 16.22
CA SER A 121 12.16 9.80 17.37
C SER A 121 11.66 10.45 18.66
N GLY A 122 11.24 11.72 18.59
CA GLY A 122 10.72 12.48 19.73
C GLY A 122 9.31 12.11 20.22
N ALA A 123 8.61 11.22 19.50
CA ALA A 123 7.22 10.87 19.79
C ALA A 123 7.05 9.48 20.43
N ALA A 124 8.11 8.72 20.65
CA ALA A 124 8.10 7.33 21.10
C ALA A 124 7.26 7.08 22.37
N HIS A 125 7.25 8.04 23.28
CA HIS A 125 6.51 7.96 24.58
C HIS A 125 5.09 8.52 24.53
N ARG A 126 4.70 9.21 23.42
CA ARG A 126 3.34 9.74 23.26
C ARG A 126 2.35 8.61 22.98
N HIS A 127 1.07 8.92 23.15
CA HIS A 127 -0.05 8.05 22.77
C HIS A 127 -0.65 8.53 21.43
N PRO A 128 -1.35 7.66 20.68
CA PRO A 128 -1.93 8.02 19.38
C PRO A 128 -2.77 9.30 19.39
N TRP A 129 -3.58 9.50 20.40
CA TRP A 129 -4.43 10.69 20.54
C TRP A 129 -3.68 12.02 20.77
N GLN A 130 -2.37 11.97 21.05
CA GLN A 130 -1.48 13.13 21.18
C GLN A 130 -0.76 13.49 19.86
N LEU A 131 -1.08 12.80 18.77
CA LEU A 131 -0.42 12.94 17.48
C LEU A 131 -1.36 13.58 16.46
N SER A 132 -0.76 14.31 15.48
CA SER A 132 -1.48 14.72 14.27
C SER A 132 -1.80 13.49 13.39
N GLY A 133 -2.73 13.65 12.43
CA GLY A 133 -3.09 12.58 11.50
C GLY A 133 -1.88 12.02 10.74
N GLY A 134 -1.03 12.89 10.21
CA GLY A 134 0.21 12.48 9.52
C GLY A 134 1.19 11.75 10.43
N MET A 135 1.31 12.15 11.69
CA MET A 135 2.12 11.41 12.67
C MET A 135 1.54 10.03 12.97
N GLN A 136 0.22 9.91 13.12
CA GLN A 136 -0.45 8.61 13.29
C GLN A 136 -0.22 7.69 12.09
N GLN A 137 -0.28 8.25 10.88
CA GLN A 137 0.02 7.52 9.65
C GLN A 137 1.48 7.03 9.62
N ARG A 138 2.44 7.86 9.98
CA ARG A 138 3.85 7.45 10.13
C ARG A 138 4.00 6.31 11.16
N VAL A 139 3.24 6.31 12.25
CA VAL A 139 3.22 5.20 13.23
C VAL A 139 2.66 3.92 12.62
N ALA A 140 1.59 4.00 11.82
CA ALA A 140 1.01 2.84 11.15
C ALA A 140 1.98 2.24 10.13
N ILE A 141 2.67 3.08 9.36
CA ILE A 141 3.74 2.65 8.43
C ILE A 141 4.91 2.01 9.23
N ALA A 142 5.39 2.66 10.28
CA ALA A 142 6.45 2.12 11.14
C ALA A 142 6.09 0.74 11.71
N ARG A 143 4.84 0.56 12.16
CA ARG A 143 4.34 -0.72 12.67
C ARG A 143 4.30 -1.82 11.60
N ALA A 144 4.05 -1.47 10.35
CA ALA A 144 4.13 -2.41 9.23
C ALA A 144 5.59 -2.77 8.91
N LEU A 145 6.47 -1.77 8.86
CA LEU A 145 7.89 -1.93 8.48
C LEU A 145 8.75 -2.66 9.52
N VAL A 146 8.40 -2.56 10.82
CA VAL A 146 9.20 -3.19 11.90
C VAL A 146 9.30 -4.70 11.74
N CYS A 147 8.35 -5.32 11.06
CA CYS A 147 8.36 -6.75 10.72
C CYS A 147 9.23 -7.08 9.52
N ARG A 148 9.83 -6.09 8.83
CA ARG A 148 10.60 -6.28 7.59
C ARG A 148 9.85 -7.17 6.59
N PRO A 149 8.64 -6.76 6.17
CA PRO A 149 7.83 -7.55 5.26
C PRO A 149 8.48 -7.63 3.87
N THR A 150 8.33 -8.77 3.18
CA THR A 150 8.69 -8.87 1.76
C THR A 150 7.62 -8.28 0.86
N LEU A 151 6.37 -8.21 1.36
CA LEU A 151 5.22 -7.60 0.69
C LEU A 151 4.48 -6.65 1.63
N LEU A 152 4.39 -5.38 1.25
CA LEU A 152 3.64 -4.33 1.94
C LEU A 152 2.41 -3.96 1.11
N LEU A 153 1.24 -4.07 1.70
CA LEU A 153 -0.03 -3.66 1.10
C LEU A 153 -0.51 -2.36 1.74
N MET A 154 -0.92 -1.39 0.94
CA MET A 154 -1.38 -0.09 1.43
C MET A 154 -2.72 0.27 0.77
N ASP A 155 -3.75 0.49 1.58
CA ASP A 155 -5.12 0.83 1.12
C ASP A 155 -5.39 2.31 1.38
N GLU A 156 -5.32 3.14 0.33
CA GLU A 156 -5.54 4.60 0.35
C GLU A 156 -4.84 5.30 1.54
N PRO A 157 -3.53 5.07 1.75
CA PRO A 157 -2.89 5.43 3.01
C PRO A 157 -2.81 6.95 3.25
N PHE A 158 -2.91 7.78 2.22
CA PHE A 158 -2.69 9.23 2.32
C PHE A 158 -3.96 10.06 2.05
N GLY A 159 -5.12 9.42 1.83
CA GLY A 159 -6.34 10.07 1.37
C GLY A 159 -6.94 11.14 2.30
N SER A 160 -6.65 11.08 3.60
CA SER A 160 -7.20 12.02 4.61
C SER A 160 -6.20 13.06 5.10
N LEU A 161 -5.06 13.22 4.42
CA LEU A 161 -3.98 14.13 4.83
C LEU A 161 -4.00 15.42 4.01
N ASP A 162 -3.49 16.50 4.63
CA ASP A 162 -3.20 17.73 3.90
C ASP A 162 -2.08 17.52 2.87
N ALA A 163 -1.98 18.42 1.90
CA ALA A 163 -1.08 18.28 0.75
C ALA A 163 0.39 18.12 1.17
N GLN A 164 0.89 18.97 2.08
CA GLN A 164 2.29 18.94 2.50
C GLN A 164 2.63 17.63 3.23
N THR A 165 1.77 17.21 4.16
CA THR A 165 1.95 15.95 4.89
C THR A 165 1.92 14.74 3.96
N ARG A 166 1.08 14.78 2.92
CA ARG A 166 1.01 13.73 1.89
C ARG A 166 2.31 13.64 1.11
N GLU A 167 2.82 14.76 0.60
CA GLU A 167 4.09 14.82 -0.12
C GLU A 167 5.26 14.27 0.71
N ASP A 168 5.36 14.66 1.98
CA ASP A 168 6.36 14.14 2.91
C ASP A 168 6.28 12.62 3.11
N LEU A 169 5.05 12.05 3.07
CA LEU A 169 4.84 10.61 3.24
C LEU A 169 5.06 9.83 1.94
N GLU A 170 4.77 10.43 0.79
CA GLU A 170 5.15 9.87 -0.52
C GLU A 170 6.66 9.72 -0.62
N ASP A 171 7.41 10.77 -0.26
CA ASP A 171 8.88 10.76 -0.28
C ASP A 171 9.46 9.76 0.73
N LEU A 172 8.88 9.69 1.93
CA LEU A 172 9.23 8.67 2.92
C LEU A 172 9.00 7.24 2.38
N LEU A 173 7.86 7.00 1.70
CA LEU A 173 7.56 5.69 1.11
C LEU A 173 8.58 5.31 0.05
N LEU A 174 8.94 6.25 -0.83
CA LEU A 174 9.97 6.05 -1.86
C LEU A 174 11.35 5.77 -1.26
N GLU A 175 11.72 6.47 -0.19
CA GLU A 175 12.98 6.22 0.52
C GLU A 175 13.01 4.81 1.14
N VAL A 176 11.95 4.42 1.83
CA VAL A 176 11.80 3.08 2.42
C VAL A 176 11.83 2.00 1.34
N HIS A 177 11.07 2.17 0.26
CA HIS A 177 11.04 1.24 -0.86
C HIS A 177 12.43 1.04 -1.47
N ARG A 178 13.15 2.11 -1.75
CA ARG A 178 14.50 2.08 -2.32
C ARG A 178 15.53 1.44 -1.38
N THR A 179 15.41 1.68 -0.06
CA THR A 179 16.37 1.19 0.92
C THR A 179 16.17 -0.29 1.26
N ASP A 180 14.91 -0.71 1.42
CA ASP A 180 14.57 -2.04 1.89
C ASP A 180 14.31 -3.03 0.76
N GLY A 181 14.06 -2.56 -0.48
CA GLY A 181 13.69 -3.40 -1.61
C GLY A 181 12.35 -4.14 -1.42
N THR A 182 11.50 -3.64 -0.53
CA THR A 182 10.19 -4.25 -0.22
C THR A 182 9.27 -4.16 -1.44
N THR A 183 8.60 -5.24 -1.80
CA THR A 183 7.52 -5.22 -2.80
C THR A 183 6.32 -4.50 -2.21
N ILE A 184 5.76 -3.53 -2.93
CA ILE A 184 4.63 -2.72 -2.44
C ILE A 184 3.47 -2.81 -3.42
N VAL A 185 2.26 -3.07 -2.90
CA VAL A 185 1.00 -2.86 -3.62
C VAL A 185 0.27 -1.71 -2.96
N PHE A 186 0.15 -0.62 -3.69
CA PHE A 186 -0.37 0.66 -3.23
C PHE A 186 -1.70 0.95 -3.93
N VAL A 187 -2.78 0.94 -3.18
CA VAL A 187 -4.13 1.27 -3.68
C VAL A 187 -4.39 2.74 -3.42
N THR A 188 -4.78 3.48 -4.46
CA THR A 188 -5.18 4.88 -4.34
C THR A 188 -6.25 5.24 -5.37
N HIS A 189 -6.98 6.31 -5.11
CA HIS A 189 -7.85 6.97 -6.09
C HIS A 189 -7.19 8.23 -6.70
N ASP A 190 -6.04 8.64 -6.17
CA ASP A 190 -5.28 9.79 -6.66
C ASP A 190 -4.32 9.37 -7.77
N ILE A 191 -4.52 9.94 -8.97
CA ILE A 191 -3.74 9.61 -10.16
C ILE A 191 -2.33 10.19 -10.06
N ASP A 192 -2.20 11.42 -9.55
CA ASP A 192 -0.90 12.07 -9.38
C ASP A 192 -0.01 11.28 -8.42
N GLU A 193 -0.58 10.85 -7.29
CA GLU A 193 0.08 9.98 -6.32
C GLU A 193 0.54 8.67 -6.97
N SER A 194 -0.34 7.99 -7.72
CA SER A 194 -0.03 6.70 -8.34
C SER A 194 1.14 6.78 -9.34
N VAL A 195 1.21 7.86 -10.11
CA VAL A 195 2.31 8.10 -11.05
C VAL A 195 3.57 8.54 -10.34
N TYR A 196 3.43 9.31 -9.24
CA TYR A 196 4.58 9.81 -8.49
C TYR A 196 5.29 8.69 -7.73
N VAL A 197 4.57 7.82 -7.01
CA VAL A 197 5.22 6.77 -6.19
C VAL A 197 5.46 5.47 -6.95
N GLY A 198 4.61 5.11 -7.94
CA GLY A 198 4.63 3.81 -8.62
C GLY A 198 5.87 3.58 -9.51
N ASP A 199 6.30 2.33 -9.62
CA ASP A 199 7.11 1.84 -10.74
C ASP A 199 6.22 1.34 -11.87
N ARG A 200 4.96 1.05 -11.56
CA ARG A 200 3.93 0.54 -12.46
C ARG A 200 2.55 0.90 -11.95
N VAL A 201 1.65 1.28 -12.86
CA VAL A 201 0.26 1.61 -12.53
C VAL A 201 -0.68 0.65 -13.25
N VAL A 202 -1.53 -0.03 -12.49
CA VAL A 202 -2.61 -0.87 -13.00
C VAL A 202 -3.93 -0.15 -12.78
N VAL A 203 -4.74 -0.07 -13.84
CA VAL A 203 -6.06 0.56 -13.80
C VAL A 203 -7.14 -0.51 -13.81
N LEU A 204 -8.03 -0.47 -12.83
CA LEU A 204 -9.23 -1.31 -12.79
C LEU A 204 -10.41 -0.62 -13.48
N SER A 205 -11.22 -1.40 -14.20
CA SER A 205 -12.48 -0.92 -14.78
C SER A 205 -13.50 -0.56 -13.70
N PRO A 206 -14.56 0.19 -14.04
CA PRO A 206 -15.74 0.29 -13.18
C PRO A 206 -16.34 -1.08 -12.86
N GLY A 207 -17.01 -1.18 -11.70
CA GLY A 207 -17.84 -2.37 -11.36
C GLY A 207 -19.20 -2.38 -12.09
N PRO A 208 -19.92 -3.49 -12.01
CA PRO A 208 -19.58 -4.76 -11.38
C PRO A 208 -18.61 -5.62 -12.20
N GLY A 209 -17.89 -6.51 -11.53
CA GLY A 209 -16.96 -7.44 -12.21
C GLY A 209 -15.73 -6.75 -12.77
N SER A 210 -15.10 -5.85 -11.99
CA SER A 210 -13.94 -5.08 -12.42
C SER A 210 -12.78 -5.95 -12.88
N ARG A 211 -12.13 -5.50 -13.95
CA ARG A 211 -10.97 -6.13 -14.58
C ARG A 211 -9.81 -5.15 -14.69
N ILE A 212 -8.63 -5.64 -15.00
CA ILE A 212 -7.50 -4.79 -15.40
C ILE A 212 -7.74 -4.30 -16.82
N VAL A 213 -7.82 -2.97 -17.00
CA VAL A 213 -8.02 -2.35 -18.32
C VAL A 213 -6.75 -1.69 -18.86
N ARG A 214 -5.81 -1.34 -17.98
CA ARG A 214 -4.48 -0.85 -18.37
C ARG A 214 -3.45 -1.35 -17.36
N ASP A 215 -2.25 -1.52 -17.86
CA ASP A 215 -1.07 -1.93 -17.13
C ASP A 215 0.12 -1.14 -17.71
N LEU A 216 0.55 -0.11 -17.00
CA LEU A 216 1.41 0.94 -17.50
C LEU A 216 2.71 1.01 -16.69
N PRO A 217 3.89 0.85 -17.32
CA PRO A 217 5.16 1.08 -16.63
C PRO A 217 5.36 2.57 -16.40
N VAL A 218 5.87 2.93 -15.24
CA VAL A 218 6.28 4.31 -14.91
C VAL A 218 7.77 4.45 -15.18
N ARG A 219 8.11 5.21 -16.21
CA ARG A 219 9.50 5.45 -16.64
C ARG A 219 9.94 6.85 -16.24
N LEU A 220 10.01 7.10 -14.93
CA LEU A 220 10.46 8.36 -14.35
C LEU A 220 11.83 8.17 -13.69
N PRO A 221 12.59 9.25 -13.42
CA PRO A 221 13.85 9.18 -12.69
C PRO A 221 13.71 8.43 -11.36
N GLY A 222 14.71 7.61 -10.99
CA GLY A 222 14.66 6.81 -9.75
C GLY A 222 14.68 7.65 -8.48
N ARG A 223 15.31 8.82 -8.48
CA ARG A 223 15.18 9.83 -7.44
C ARG A 223 14.14 10.86 -7.88
N ARG A 224 13.05 10.95 -7.17
CA ARG A 224 11.94 11.85 -7.46
C ARG A 224 11.96 13.06 -6.56
N ASP A 225 11.44 14.16 -7.07
CA ASP A 225 11.26 15.43 -6.40
C ASP A 225 9.85 15.93 -6.67
N GLN A 226 9.15 16.40 -5.63
CA GLN A 226 7.74 16.75 -5.71
C GLN A 226 7.42 17.82 -6.78
N ILE A 227 8.34 18.75 -7.02
CA ILE A 227 8.15 19.84 -7.98
C ILE A 227 8.72 19.43 -9.36
N ALA A 228 9.99 19.04 -9.39
CA ALA A 228 10.68 18.78 -10.65
C ALA A 228 10.10 17.55 -11.38
N THR A 229 9.84 16.44 -10.65
CA THR A 229 9.30 15.22 -11.27
C THR A 229 7.89 15.43 -11.80
N ARG A 230 7.02 16.12 -11.05
CA ARG A 230 5.64 16.40 -11.47
C ARG A 230 5.57 17.37 -12.66
N GLY A 231 6.63 18.15 -12.90
CA GLY A 231 6.79 19.02 -14.06
C GLY A 231 7.32 18.35 -15.32
N LEU A 232 7.77 17.08 -15.26
CA LEU A 232 8.30 16.38 -16.41
C LEU A 232 7.21 16.08 -17.45
N PRO A 233 7.51 16.23 -18.77
CA PRO A 233 6.56 15.86 -19.82
C PRO A 233 6.08 14.42 -19.73
N GLU A 234 6.96 13.48 -19.36
CA GLU A 234 6.66 12.07 -19.20
C GLU A 234 5.66 11.82 -18.04
N PHE A 235 5.80 12.57 -16.94
CA PHE A 235 4.84 12.53 -15.83
C PHE A 235 3.46 13.01 -16.29
N VAL A 236 3.41 14.18 -16.94
CA VAL A 236 2.16 14.78 -17.43
C VAL A 236 1.47 13.87 -18.45
N ALA A 237 2.24 13.27 -19.37
CA ALA A 237 1.71 12.34 -20.35
C ALA A 237 1.11 11.08 -19.72
N LEU A 238 1.85 10.45 -18.80
CA LEU A 238 1.40 9.22 -18.11
C LEU A 238 0.19 9.50 -17.20
N ARG A 239 0.20 10.59 -16.44
CA ARG A 239 -0.95 11.06 -15.67
C ARG A 239 -2.20 11.22 -16.53
N ALA A 240 -2.06 11.84 -17.71
CA ALA A 240 -3.18 12.00 -18.64
C ALA A 240 -3.66 10.66 -19.20
N GLU A 241 -2.76 9.70 -19.47
CA GLU A 241 -3.09 8.35 -19.92
C GLU A 241 -3.86 7.57 -18.85
N VAL A 242 -3.34 7.53 -17.62
CA VAL A 242 -4.03 6.91 -16.47
C VAL A 242 -5.39 7.57 -16.24
N GLY A 243 -5.46 8.92 -16.30
CA GLY A 243 -6.70 9.67 -16.11
C GLY A 243 -7.76 9.35 -17.16
N ARG A 244 -7.36 9.17 -18.43
CA ARG A 244 -8.27 8.70 -19.49
C ARG A 244 -8.75 7.28 -19.21
N ALA A 245 -7.85 6.37 -18.83
CA ALA A 245 -8.20 4.99 -18.56
C ALA A 245 -9.19 4.83 -17.39
N VAL A 246 -9.03 5.62 -16.32
CA VAL A 246 -9.96 5.62 -15.17
C VAL A 246 -11.35 6.15 -15.56
N ARG A 247 -11.41 7.12 -16.51
CA ARG A 247 -12.68 7.74 -16.95
C ARG A 247 -13.37 7.02 -18.08
N SER A 248 -12.64 6.22 -18.86
CA SER A 248 -13.24 5.45 -19.94
C SER A 248 -14.20 4.43 -19.34
N ARG A 249 -15.49 4.65 -19.52
CA ARG A 249 -16.46 3.56 -19.49
C ARG A 249 -16.08 2.69 -20.69
N GLU A 250 -15.83 1.39 -20.50
CA GLU A 250 -15.78 0.49 -21.64
C GLU A 250 -17.07 0.69 -22.40
N ALA A 251 -16.94 1.23 -23.63
CA ALA A 251 -18.03 1.12 -24.58
C ALA A 251 -18.13 -0.38 -24.91
N GLU A 252 -19.23 -1.01 -24.43
CA GLU A 252 -19.67 -2.29 -24.94
C GLU A 252 -19.92 -2.20 -26.46
#